data_4ae49f17684fcf627c3845f22375f148
#
_entry.id   4ae49f17684fcf627c3845f22375f148
#
_cell.length_a   1.000
_cell.length_b   1.000
_cell.length_c   1.000
_cell.angle_alpha   90.00
_cell.angle_beta   90.00
_cell.angle_gamma   90.00
#
_symmetry.space_group_name_H-M   'P 1'
#
loop_
_entity.id
_entity.type
_entity.pdbx_description
1 polymer ?
#
loop_
_entity_poly.entity_id
_entity_poly.type
_entity_poly.pdbx_seq_one_letter_code
_entity_poly.pdbx_strand_id
1 'polypeptide(L)'
;STNSDSITASVTYNDAVVAFPFTSNTWFMYYDKSVFSDEDIKSFDTMLEKGKVAFPLSDSWYIQAFYVGNGCSLFGDGTDAAAGIDFDGEKAAAVTDYLVDVVANPNFINDADGAGLAGLRDGSVNAVFSGTWNAEAVKEALGDNMGVAALPSFNLNGTDCQMKSFIGSKAIGVNPNAENMQVAMALAAYLAGEDAQKDHYDMRNILPTNTNVAVDDEIAAAVADVMINTSIMQPLVPEMGNYWSPAENMGKALVAGEITHDNAAV
;
A
#
# COMPACT_ATOMS: atom_id res chain seq x y z
N SER A 1 5.27 -0.87 25.56
CA SER A 1 4.33 -0.97 24.44
C SER A 1 4.45 -2.36 23.83
N THR A 2 3.35 -2.97 23.48
CA THR A 2 3.29 -4.24 22.72
C THR A 2 3.18 -4.01 21.21
N ASN A 3 3.32 -2.77 20.75
CA ASN A 3 3.31 -2.36 19.36
C ASN A 3 4.61 -1.61 19.03
N SER A 4 5.03 -1.63 17.77
CA SER A 4 6.15 -0.81 17.29
C SER A 4 5.87 0.68 17.42
N ASP A 5 6.93 1.50 17.39
CA ASP A 5 6.78 2.96 17.47
C ASP A 5 5.97 3.52 16.30
N SER A 6 6.17 3.00 15.09
CA SER A 6 5.42 3.41 13.90
C SER A 6 3.92 3.10 14.00
N ILE A 7 3.58 1.91 14.50
CA ILE A 7 2.19 1.52 14.75
C ILE A 7 1.56 2.38 15.85
N THR A 8 2.30 2.65 16.92
CA THR A 8 1.82 3.52 17.99
C THR A 8 1.59 4.95 17.48
N ALA A 9 2.50 5.47 16.65
CA ALA A 9 2.34 6.78 16.01
C ALA A 9 1.08 6.87 15.15
N SER A 10 0.71 5.78 14.45
CA SER A 10 -0.49 5.76 13.59
C SER A 10 -1.82 5.91 14.34
N VAL A 11 -1.83 5.79 15.66
CA VAL A 11 -3.00 5.96 16.54
C VAL A 11 -2.80 7.05 17.58
N THR A 12 -1.79 7.90 17.40
CA THR A 12 -1.47 9.02 18.29
C THR A 12 -1.95 10.33 17.66
N TYR A 13 -2.70 11.11 18.42
CA TYR A 13 -3.19 12.43 18.02
C TYR A 13 -2.97 13.42 19.19
N ASN A 14 -2.33 14.56 18.92
CA ASN A 14 -1.96 15.56 19.94
C ASN A 14 -1.25 14.92 21.15
N ASP A 15 -0.22 14.12 20.89
CA ASP A 15 0.59 13.41 21.90
C ASP A 15 -0.20 12.39 22.76
N ALA A 16 -1.41 12.07 22.39
CA ALA A 16 -2.23 11.08 23.10
C ALA A 16 -2.55 9.88 22.19
N VAL A 17 -2.41 8.67 22.72
CA VAL A 17 -2.89 7.45 22.05
C VAL A 17 -4.41 7.43 22.16
N VAL A 18 -5.10 7.47 21.02
CA VAL A 18 -6.57 7.64 20.94
C VAL A 18 -7.32 6.37 20.52
N ALA A 19 -6.60 5.32 20.14
CA ALA A 19 -7.19 4.05 19.75
C ALA A 19 -6.23 2.88 20.06
N PHE A 20 -6.74 1.66 20.01
CA PHE A 20 -5.96 0.44 20.17
C PHE A 20 -5.58 -0.08 18.79
N PRO A 21 -4.29 -0.18 18.44
CA PRO A 21 -3.85 -0.81 17.19
C PRO A 21 -4.33 -2.27 17.14
N PHE A 22 -4.76 -2.70 15.96
CA PHE A 22 -5.35 -4.04 15.80
C PHE A 22 -4.69 -4.86 14.71
N THR A 23 -4.51 -4.26 13.51
CA THR A 23 -3.85 -4.92 12.39
C THR A 23 -2.88 -3.99 11.71
N SER A 24 -1.76 -4.54 11.21
CA SER A 24 -0.94 -3.81 10.23
C SER A 24 -1.73 -3.63 8.94
N ASN A 25 -1.59 -2.48 8.29
CA ASN A 25 -2.32 -2.16 7.08
C ASN A 25 -1.39 -1.51 6.06
N THR A 26 -1.00 -2.30 5.07
CA THR A 26 -0.22 -1.88 3.91
C THR A 26 -0.47 -2.85 2.76
N TRP A 27 0.09 -2.52 1.59
CA TRP A 27 0.12 -3.40 0.44
C TRP A 27 1.57 -3.65 0.01
N PHE A 28 1.76 -4.74 -0.71
CA PHE A 28 3.03 -5.25 -1.18
C PHE A 28 2.81 -5.96 -2.52
N MET A 29 3.81 -6.67 -3.02
CA MET A 29 3.73 -7.32 -4.31
C MET A 29 3.63 -8.84 -4.17
N TYR A 30 2.69 -9.45 -4.91
CA TYR A 30 2.67 -10.87 -5.24
C TYR A 30 3.11 -11.07 -6.68
N TYR A 31 3.87 -12.10 -6.94
CA TYR A 31 4.36 -12.40 -8.29
C TYR A 31 4.51 -13.90 -8.53
N ASP A 32 4.49 -14.29 -9.80
CA ASP A 32 4.72 -15.64 -10.26
C ASP A 32 6.25 -15.90 -10.42
N LYS A 33 6.81 -16.72 -9.54
CA LYS A 33 8.24 -17.13 -9.56
C LYS A 33 8.64 -17.89 -10.82
N SER A 34 7.69 -18.43 -11.58
CA SER A 34 7.98 -19.05 -12.87
C SER A 34 8.24 -18.03 -14.00
N VAL A 35 7.82 -16.77 -13.79
CA VAL A 35 7.95 -15.68 -14.77
C VAL A 35 9.04 -14.69 -14.36
N PHE A 36 9.11 -14.34 -13.08
CA PHE A 36 10.04 -13.34 -12.57
C PHE A 36 11.06 -13.97 -11.61
N SER A 37 12.34 -13.63 -11.81
CA SER A 37 13.41 -13.90 -10.85
C SER A 37 13.43 -12.85 -9.72
N ASP A 38 14.18 -13.14 -8.64
CA ASP A 38 14.38 -12.20 -7.53
C ASP A 38 15.07 -10.89 -7.95
N GLU A 39 15.77 -10.88 -9.08
CA GLU A 39 16.36 -9.66 -9.63
C GLU A 39 15.35 -8.85 -10.44
N ASP A 40 14.49 -9.50 -11.19
CA ASP A 40 13.49 -8.85 -12.03
C ASP A 40 12.48 -8.04 -11.21
N ILE A 41 12.09 -8.57 -10.05
CA ILE A 41 11.10 -7.94 -9.17
C ILE A 41 11.60 -6.69 -8.46
N LYS A 42 12.87 -6.34 -8.59
CA LYS A 42 13.43 -5.10 -8.03
C LYS A 42 13.10 -3.87 -8.86
N SER A 43 12.74 -4.05 -10.14
CA SER A 43 12.42 -2.96 -11.06
C SER A 43 11.07 -3.18 -11.73
N PHE A 44 10.18 -2.22 -11.55
CA PHE A 44 8.87 -2.21 -12.19
C PHE A 44 8.96 -2.21 -13.72
N ASP A 45 9.94 -1.47 -14.27
CA ASP A 45 10.19 -1.42 -15.71
C ASP A 45 10.63 -2.78 -16.24
N THR A 46 11.57 -3.47 -15.57
CA THR A 46 12.00 -4.81 -15.92
C THR A 46 10.85 -5.82 -15.86
N MET A 47 9.99 -5.69 -14.86
CA MET A 47 8.80 -6.54 -14.78
C MET A 47 7.87 -6.33 -15.98
N LEU A 48 7.64 -5.09 -16.39
CA LEU A 48 6.84 -4.77 -17.57
C LEU A 48 7.47 -5.22 -18.89
N GLU A 49 8.79 -5.41 -18.94
CA GLU A 49 9.46 -5.99 -20.09
C GLU A 49 9.26 -7.52 -20.19
N LYS A 50 9.14 -8.21 -19.04
CA LYS A 50 9.18 -9.66 -18.95
C LYS A 50 7.83 -10.33 -18.81
N GLY A 51 6.86 -9.66 -18.21
CA GLY A 51 5.57 -10.23 -17.91
C GLY A 51 4.48 -9.19 -17.74
N LYS A 52 3.25 -9.64 -17.52
CA LYS A 52 2.11 -8.77 -17.32
C LYS A 52 1.93 -8.43 -15.85
N VAL A 53 1.90 -7.12 -15.58
CA VAL A 53 1.82 -6.56 -14.23
C VAL A 53 0.52 -5.81 -14.06
N ALA A 54 -0.28 -6.21 -13.09
CA ALA A 54 -1.49 -5.51 -12.72
C ALA A 54 -1.23 -4.62 -11.49
N PHE A 55 -1.48 -3.32 -11.66
CA PHE A 55 -1.32 -2.32 -10.60
C PHE A 55 -2.58 -1.46 -10.47
N PRO A 56 -3.10 -1.19 -9.26
CA PRO A 56 -4.32 -0.41 -9.06
C PRO A 56 -4.09 1.10 -9.27
N LEU A 57 -3.75 1.50 -10.51
CA LEU A 57 -3.37 2.89 -10.81
C LEU A 57 -4.55 3.87 -10.63
N SER A 58 -5.77 3.41 -10.82
CA SER A 58 -6.99 4.20 -10.61
C SER A 58 -7.48 4.22 -9.17
N ASP A 59 -6.68 3.75 -8.21
CA ASP A 59 -6.95 3.81 -6.78
C ASP A 59 -5.98 4.76 -6.09
N SER A 60 -6.52 5.74 -5.38
CA SER A 60 -5.77 6.79 -4.68
C SER A 60 -4.82 6.27 -3.59
N TRP A 61 -5.09 5.09 -3.02
CA TRP A 61 -4.22 4.50 -1.99
C TRP A 61 -2.96 3.86 -2.58
N TYR A 62 -2.92 3.64 -3.90
CA TYR A 62 -1.80 3.02 -4.62
C TYR A 62 -1.01 4.01 -5.47
N ILE A 63 -1.67 4.87 -6.24
CA ILE A 63 -1.01 5.75 -7.22
C ILE A 63 0.05 6.67 -6.60
N GLN A 64 -0.13 7.08 -5.36
CA GLN A 64 0.81 7.94 -4.62
C GLN A 64 2.23 7.34 -4.53
N ALA A 65 2.36 6.00 -4.64
CA ALA A 65 3.63 5.32 -4.50
C ALA A 65 4.70 5.81 -5.48
N PHE A 66 4.30 6.19 -6.68
CA PHE A 66 5.17 6.75 -7.70
C PHE A 66 5.57 8.20 -7.36
N TYR A 67 4.61 9.03 -6.98
CA TYR A 67 4.86 10.44 -6.66
C TYR A 67 5.75 10.60 -5.44
N VAL A 68 5.45 9.87 -4.37
CA VAL A 68 6.27 9.85 -3.15
C VAL A 68 7.64 9.22 -3.43
N GLY A 69 7.70 8.22 -4.30
CA GLY A 69 8.94 7.61 -4.77
C GLY A 69 9.89 8.62 -5.42
N ASN A 70 9.37 9.60 -6.15
CA ASN A 70 10.15 10.70 -6.75
C ASN A 70 10.30 11.91 -5.82
N GLY A 71 9.96 11.79 -4.53
CA GLY A 71 10.18 12.83 -3.53
C GLY A 71 9.11 13.90 -3.48
N CYS A 72 7.90 13.64 -4.01
CA CYS A 72 6.71 14.41 -3.66
C CYS A 72 6.26 14.07 -2.24
N SER A 73 5.60 14.99 -1.56
CA SER A 73 5.18 14.84 -0.18
C SER A 73 3.68 15.09 0.01
N LEU A 74 3.16 14.56 1.08
CA LEU A 74 1.79 14.77 1.54
C LEU A 74 1.86 15.34 2.94
N PHE A 75 1.49 16.62 3.09
CA PHE A 75 1.48 17.34 4.38
C PHE A 75 2.85 17.32 5.08
N GLY A 76 3.92 17.61 4.31
CA GLY A 76 5.29 17.57 4.78
C GLY A 76 5.73 16.15 5.16
N ASP A 77 5.98 15.93 6.45
CA ASP A 77 6.26 14.60 7.02
C ASP A 77 4.98 13.78 7.35
N GLY A 78 3.82 14.27 6.93
CA GLY A 78 2.50 13.68 7.22
C GLY A 78 1.78 14.30 8.41
N THR A 79 2.37 15.33 9.05
CA THR A 79 1.83 15.96 10.27
C THR A 79 1.52 17.45 10.12
N ASP A 80 1.98 18.08 9.04
CA ASP A 80 1.81 19.52 8.80
C ASP A 80 0.72 19.79 7.74
N ALA A 81 -0.49 20.04 8.20
CA ALA A 81 -1.62 20.38 7.32
C ALA A 81 -1.33 21.62 6.45
N ALA A 82 -0.50 22.57 6.91
CA ALA A 82 -0.19 23.80 6.19
C ALA A 82 0.78 23.56 5.02
N ALA A 83 1.57 22.49 5.06
CA ALA A 83 2.46 22.11 3.97
C ALA A 83 1.70 21.62 2.73
N GLY A 84 0.45 21.15 2.91
CA GLY A 84 -0.40 20.71 1.80
C GLY A 84 0.12 19.45 1.08
N ILE A 85 -0.33 19.28 -0.16
CA ILE A 85 0.03 18.17 -1.04
C ILE A 85 0.98 18.71 -2.10
N ASP A 86 2.22 18.18 -2.15
CA ASP A 86 3.26 18.56 -3.10
C ASP A 86 3.26 17.60 -4.32
N PHE A 87 2.09 17.49 -4.97
CA PHE A 87 1.94 16.73 -6.22
C PHE A 87 1.78 17.68 -7.41
N ASP A 88 2.53 18.76 -7.38
CA ASP A 88 2.63 19.75 -8.43
C ASP A 88 4.09 19.99 -8.86
N GLY A 89 4.30 20.81 -9.88
CA GLY A 89 5.63 21.15 -10.35
C GLY A 89 6.36 20.01 -11.08
N GLU A 90 7.68 20.24 -11.29
CA GLU A 90 8.48 19.38 -12.19
C GLU A 90 8.58 17.92 -11.73
N LYS A 91 8.62 17.66 -10.41
CA LYS A 91 8.74 16.30 -9.88
C LYS A 91 7.49 15.47 -10.18
N ALA A 92 6.32 16.06 -9.92
CA ALA A 92 5.04 15.40 -10.16
C ALA A 92 4.78 15.25 -11.66
N ALA A 93 5.06 16.29 -12.45
CA ALA A 93 4.94 16.24 -13.91
C ALA A 93 5.77 15.10 -14.52
N ALA A 94 7.02 14.93 -14.07
CA ALA A 94 7.88 13.86 -14.54
C ALA A 94 7.31 12.46 -14.22
N VAL A 95 6.70 12.27 -13.04
CA VAL A 95 6.02 11.02 -12.68
C VAL A 95 4.77 10.80 -13.53
N THR A 96 3.98 11.85 -13.74
CA THR A 96 2.77 11.76 -14.57
C THR A 96 3.12 11.39 -16.01
N ASP A 97 4.17 11.98 -16.56
CA ASP A 97 4.69 11.68 -17.90
C ASP A 97 5.16 10.21 -18.01
N TYR A 98 5.89 9.72 -17.02
CA TYR A 98 6.27 8.30 -16.91
C TYR A 98 5.03 7.38 -16.86
N LEU A 99 4.01 7.74 -16.07
CA LEU A 99 2.79 6.95 -15.97
C LEU A 99 1.97 6.90 -17.26
N VAL A 100 2.08 7.91 -18.13
CA VAL A 100 1.52 7.85 -19.50
C VAL A 100 2.16 6.71 -20.29
N ASP A 101 3.48 6.56 -20.23
CA ASP A 101 4.19 5.45 -20.87
C ASP A 101 3.84 4.09 -20.24
N VAL A 102 3.72 4.03 -18.92
CA VAL A 102 3.28 2.82 -18.20
C VAL A 102 1.91 2.36 -18.69
N VAL A 103 0.94 3.26 -18.74
CA VAL A 103 -0.43 2.93 -19.20
C VAL A 103 -0.45 2.49 -20.67
N ALA A 104 0.43 3.04 -21.52
CA ALA A 104 0.58 2.66 -22.91
C ALA A 104 1.29 1.31 -23.11
N ASN A 105 1.96 0.77 -22.08
CA ASN A 105 2.67 -0.50 -22.16
C ASN A 105 1.69 -1.68 -22.24
N PRO A 106 1.79 -2.57 -23.27
CA PRO A 106 0.88 -3.70 -23.44
C PRO A 106 0.93 -4.75 -22.33
N ASN A 107 1.95 -4.70 -21.48
CA ASN A 107 2.11 -5.57 -20.32
C ASN A 107 1.58 -4.94 -19.02
N PHE A 108 1.16 -3.68 -19.06
CA PHE A 108 0.50 -3.04 -17.93
C PHE A 108 -1.01 -3.34 -17.96
N ILE A 109 -1.55 -3.65 -16.78
CA ILE A 109 -2.99 -3.83 -16.56
C ILE A 109 -3.40 -2.97 -15.38
N ASN A 110 -4.38 -2.07 -15.59
CA ASN A 110 -4.99 -1.39 -14.44
C ASN A 110 -5.80 -2.39 -13.63
N ASP A 111 -5.39 -2.65 -12.41
CA ASP A 111 -6.09 -3.59 -11.50
C ASP A 111 -7.32 -2.91 -10.89
N ALA A 112 -8.39 -2.88 -11.67
CA ALA A 112 -9.69 -2.45 -11.22
C ALA A 112 -10.63 -3.66 -11.16
N ASP A 113 -11.60 -3.63 -10.25
CA ASP A 113 -12.67 -4.65 -10.12
C ASP A 113 -12.16 -6.11 -10.02
N GLY A 114 -10.95 -6.30 -9.48
CA GLY A 114 -10.35 -7.62 -9.30
C GLY A 114 -9.72 -8.23 -10.55
N ALA A 115 -9.42 -7.42 -11.56
CA ALA A 115 -8.80 -7.86 -12.82
C ALA A 115 -7.45 -8.55 -12.59
N GLY A 116 -6.61 -8.05 -11.66
CA GLY A 116 -5.33 -8.64 -11.33
C GLY A 116 -5.45 -10.07 -10.79
N LEU A 117 -6.30 -10.29 -9.81
CA LEU A 117 -6.50 -11.63 -9.22
C LEU A 117 -7.13 -12.61 -10.21
N ALA A 118 -8.09 -12.15 -11.03
CA ALA A 118 -8.65 -12.97 -12.10
C ALA A 118 -7.57 -13.39 -13.11
N GLY A 119 -6.70 -12.43 -13.50
CA GLY A 119 -5.60 -12.66 -14.41
C GLY A 119 -4.51 -13.57 -13.86
N LEU A 120 -4.23 -13.55 -12.54
CA LEU A 120 -3.34 -14.55 -11.91
C LEU A 120 -3.90 -15.97 -12.05
N ARG A 121 -5.21 -16.14 -11.90
CA ARG A 121 -5.87 -17.46 -12.00
C ARG A 121 -5.84 -18.03 -13.40
N ASP A 122 -5.98 -17.22 -14.42
CA ASP A 122 -6.00 -17.67 -15.82
C ASP A 122 -4.64 -17.55 -16.53
N GLY A 123 -3.61 -17.03 -15.84
CA GLY A 123 -2.26 -16.85 -16.35
C GLY A 123 -2.09 -15.62 -17.26
N SER A 124 -3.07 -14.75 -17.36
CA SER A 124 -2.96 -13.49 -18.14
C SER A 124 -2.30 -12.34 -17.38
N VAL A 125 -2.06 -12.51 -16.08
CA VAL A 125 -1.30 -11.59 -15.22
C VAL A 125 -0.25 -12.39 -14.45
N ASN A 126 0.92 -11.81 -14.24
CA ASN A 126 2.05 -12.48 -13.58
C ASN A 126 2.48 -11.79 -12.28
N ALA A 127 2.05 -10.57 -12.02
CA ALA A 127 2.24 -9.89 -10.73
C ALA A 127 1.07 -8.95 -10.43
N VAL A 128 0.75 -8.82 -9.13
CA VAL A 128 -0.27 -7.92 -8.61
C VAL A 128 0.23 -7.21 -7.36
N PHE A 129 -0.29 -6.01 -7.11
CA PHE A 129 -0.03 -5.25 -5.89
C PHE A 129 -1.28 -5.28 -5.01
N SER A 130 -1.16 -5.87 -3.84
CA SER A 130 -2.28 -6.06 -2.91
C SER A 130 -1.78 -6.31 -1.50
N GLY A 131 -2.67 -6.48 -0.55
CA GLY A 131 -2.32 -6.78 0.84
C GLY A 131 -2.63 -8.21 1.26
N THR A 132 -2.54 -8.46 2.56
CA THR A 132 -2.78 -9.77 3.19
C THR A 132 -4.19 -10.30 2.92
N TRP A 133 -5.16 -9.45 2.65
CA TRP A 133 -6.55 -9.82 2.37
C TRP A 133 -6.75 -10.66 1.11
N ASN A 134 -5.77 -10.66 0.19
CA ASN A 134 -5.78 -11.49 -1.02
C ASN A 134 -4.82 -12.69 -0.95
N ALA A 135 -4.12 -12.90 0.17
CA ALA A 135 -3.08 -13.93 0.30
C ALA A 135 -3.58 -15.33 -0.05
N GLU A 136 -4.74 -15.74 0.49
CA GLU A 136 -5.33 -17.04 0.22
C GLU A 136 -5.67 -17.23 -1.26
N ALA A 137 -6.30 -16.22 -1.86
CA ALA A 137 -6.70 -16.27 -3.26
C ALA A 137 -5.51 -16.27 -4.23
N VAL A 138 -4.42 -15.56 -3.89
CA VAL A 138 -3.18 -15.61 -4.66
C VAL A 138 -2.49 -16.95 -4.50
N LYS A 139 -2.45 -17.50 -3.29
CA LYS A 139 -1.90 -18.85 -3.04
C LYS A 139 -2.67 -19.92 -3.81
N GLU A 140 -4.00 -19.81 -3.88
CA GLU A 140 -4.84 -20.70 -4.69
C GLU A 140 -4.50 -20.58 -6.20
N ALA A 141 -4.24 -19.35 -6.68
CA ALA A 141 -3.94 -19.10 -8.08
C ALA A 141 -2.54 -19.59 -8.50
N LEU A 142 -1.51 -19.32 -7.70
CA LEU A 142 -0.10 -19.54 -8.05
C LEU A 142 0.52 -20.79 -7.41
N GLY A 143 -0.06 -21.31 -6.32
CA GLY A 143 0.47 -22.47 -5.62
C GLY A 143 1.90 -22.23 -5.13
N ASP A 144 2.82 -23.15 -5.48
CA ASP A 144 4.23 -23.08 -5.09
C ASP A 144 5.03 -22.00 -5.85
N ASN A 145 4.46 -21.47 -6.93
CA ASN A 145 5.04 -20.35 -7.68
C ASN A 145 4.72 -18.98 -7.06
N MET A 146 3.90 -18.91 -6.00
CA MET A 146 3.65 -17.65 -5.33
C MET A 146 4.94 -17.08 -4.75
N GLY A 147 5.31 -15.90 -5.21
CA GLY A 147 6.33 -15.05 -4.63
C GLY A 147 5.69 -13.84 -3.94
N VAL A 148 6.36 -13.35 -2.91
CA VAL A 148 5.96 -12.18 -2.14
C VAL A 148 7.17 -11.29 -1.97
N ALA A 149 7.03 -9.99 -2.19
CA ALA A 149 8.13 -9.04 -2.05
C ALA A 149 7.66 -7.64 -1.65
N ALA A 150 8.59 -6.84 -1.14
CA ALA A 150 8.44 -5.40 -1.02
C ALA A 150 8.31 -4.74 -2.40
N LEU A 151 8.12 -3.42 -2.43
CA LEU A 151 7.84 -2.70 -3.66
C LEU A 151 9.10 -2.52 -4.52
N PRO A 152 8.98 -2.63 -5.86
CA PRO A 152 10.07 -2.36 -6.77
C PRO A 152 10.42 -0.87 -6.83
N SER A 153 11.56 -0.55 -7.41
CA SER A 153 11.85 0.78 -7.94
C SER A 153 11.28 0.92 -9.36
N PHE A 154 11.20 2.16 -9.82
CA PHE A 154 10.93 2.51 -11.22
C PHE A 154 11.98 3.50 -11.70
N ASN A 155 12.29 3.49 -12.99
CA ASN A 155 13.33 4.35 -13.55
C ASN A 155 12.74 5.61 -14.16
N LEU A 156 13.08 6.75 -13.57
CA LEU A 156 12.66 8.05 -14.04
C LEU A 156 13.86 8.81 -14.62
N ASN A 157 13.95 8.85 -15.96
CA ASN A 157 15.02 9.56 -16.68
C ASN A 157 16.43 9.14 -16.26
N GLY A 158 16.65 7.85 -16.00
CA GLY A 158 17.95 7.31 -15.60
C GLY A 158 18.19 7.30 -14.08
N THR A 159 17.21 7.70 -13.30
CA THR A 159 17.27 7.65 -11.82
C THR A 159 16.27 6.62 -11.30
N ASP A 160 16.73 5.68 -10.48
CA ASP A 160 15.86 4.72 -9.82
C ASP A 160 15.15 5.37 -8.64
N CYS A 161 13.82 5.38 -8.72
CA CYS A 161 12.92 5.93 -7.71
C CYS A 161 12.23 4.78 -6.98
N GLN A 162 12.34 4.70 -5.66
CA GLN A 162 11.71 3.66 -4.88
C GLN A 162 10.22 3.92 -4.69
N MET A 163 9.36 3.03 -5.20
CA MET A 163 7.92 3.08 -4.90
C MET A 163 7.72 2.98 -3.37
N LYS A 164 6.75 3.73 -2.85
CA LYS A 164 6.46 3.74 -1.41
C LYS A 164 4.96 3.63 -1.16
N SER A 165 4.54 2.56 -0.49
CA SER A 165 3.16 2.42 -0.04
C SER A 165 2.85 3.29 1.18
N PHE A 166 1.57 3.51 1.44
CA PHE A 166 1.14 3.93 2.76
C PHE A 166 1.19 2.77 3.75
N ILE A 167 1.64 3.05 4.97
CA ILE A 167 1.47 2.17 6.12
C ILE A 167 0.59 2.83 7.18
N GLY A 168 -0.05 1.99 7.98
CA GLY A 168 -0.85 2.38 9.11
C GLY A 168 -1.35 1.18 9.88
N SER A 169 -2.33 1.40 10.73
CA SER A 169 -2.99 0.35 11.49
C SER A 169 -4.50 0.54 11.37
N LYS A 170 -5.21 -0.55 11.17
CA LYS A 170 -6.61 -0.55 11.58
C LYS A 170 -6.63 -0.59 13.09
N ALA A 171 -7.45 0.25 13.69
CA ALA A 171 -7.47 0.44 15.12
C ALA A 171 -8.90 0.38 15.67
N ILE A 172 -9.02 0.05 16.94
CA ILE A 172 -10.28 0.00 17.66
C ILE A 172 -10.38 1.27 18.53
N GLY A 173 -11.27 2.17 18.12
CA GLY A 173 -11.61 3.35 18.89
C GLY A 173 -12.78 3.08 19.84
N VAL A 174 -12.84 3.81 20.94
CA VAL A 174 -13.98 3.78 21.88
C VAL A 174 -14.79 5.04 21.71
N ASN A 175 -16.11 4.89 21.53
CA ASN A 175 -17.02 6.04 21.45
C ASN A 175 -16.99 6.82 22.78
N PRO A 176 -16.62 8.11 22.79
CA PRO A 176 -16.55 8.90 24.01
C PRO A 176 -17.91 9.09 24.71
N ASN A 177 -19.01 8.82 24.00
CA ASN A 177 -20.36 8.89 24.54
C ASN A 177 -20.91 7.50 24.95
N ALA A 178 -20.06 6.47 25.10
CA ALA A 178 -20.49 5.17 25.55
C ALA A 178 -21.10 5.24 26.97
N GLU A 179 -22.29 4.65 27.17
CA GLU A 179 -22.96 4.63 28.48
C GLU A 179 -22.10 3.98 29.57
N ASN A 180 -21.33 2.94 29.21
CA ASN A 180 -20.39 2.30 30.10
C ASN A 180 -18.98 2.32 29.51
N MET A 181 -18.28 3.42 29.78
CA MET A 181 -16.91 3.64 29.26
C MET A 181 -15.93 2.55 29.69
N GLN A 182 -16.03 2.07 30.95
CA GLN A 182 -15.10 1.04 31.44
C GLN A 182 -15.25 -0.27 30.69
N VAL A 183 -16.49 -0.70 30.43
CA VAL A 183 -16.76 -1.91 29.64
C VAL A 183 -16.33 -1.73 28.18
N ALA A 184 -16.62 -0.58 27.58
CA ALA A 184 -16.21 -0.29 26.21
C ALA A 184 -14.69 -0.29 26.05
N MET A 185 -13.95 0.32 26.99
CA MET A 185 -12.48 0.29 27.01
C MET A 185 -11.94 -1.12 27.22
N ALA A 186 -12.51 -1.90 28.13
CA ALA A 186 -12.11 -3.29 28.37
C ALA A 186 -12.35 -4.17 27.13
N LEU A 187 -13.47 -3.99 26.44
CA LEU A 187 -13.76 -4.67 25.19
C LEU A 187 -12.79 -4.31 24.08
N ALA A 188 -12.51 -3.02 23.90
CA ALA A 188 -11.55 -2.57 22.88
C ALA A 188 -10.14 -3.10 23.15
N ALA A 189 -9.70 -3.08 24.41
CA ALA A 189 -8.41 -3.66 24.82
C ALA A 189 -8.36 -5.17 24.62
N TYR A 190 -9.44 -5.90 24.88
CA TYR A 190 -9.53 -7.33 24.64
C TYR A 190 -9.45 -7.67 23.15
N LEU A 191 -10.22 -6.97 22.30
CA LEU A 191 -10.23 -7.19 20.86
C LEU A 191 -8.88 -6.85 20.20
N ALA A 192 -8.13 -5.89 20.76
CA ALA A 192 -6.78 -5.55 20.31
C ALA A 192 -5.68 -6.32 21.08
N GLY A 193 -6.05 -7.22 21.97
CA GLY A 193 -5.13 -8.01 22.77
C GLY A 193 -4.44 -9.13 21.97
N GLU A 194 -3.45 -9.73 22.61
CA GLU A 194 -2.58 -10.76 22.02
C GLU A 194 -3.39 -11.96 21.49
N ASP A 195 -4.27 -12.52 22.32
CA ASP A 195 -5.08 -13.69 21.95
C ASP A 195 -6.00 -13.40 20.76
N ALA A 196 -6.70 -12.26 20.79
CA ALA A 196 -7.62 -11.88 19.72
C ALA A 196 -6.87 -11.61 18.39
N GLN A 197 -5.70 -10.98 18.45
CA GLN A 197 -4.88 -10.76 17.25
C GLN A 197 -4.30 -12.06 16.72
N LYS A 198 -3.91 -12.99 17.60
CA LYS A 198 -3.47 -14.33 17.20
C LYS A 198 -4.60 -15.12 16.52
N ASP A 199 -5.78 -15.14 17.10
CA ASP A 199 -6.96 -15.81 16.50
C ASP A 199 -7.29 -15.19 15.12
N HIS A 200 -7.16 -13.87 14.99
CA HIS A 200 -7.41 -13.17 13.73
C HIS A 200 -6.40 -13.54 12.64
N TYR A 201 -5.13 -13.70 13.02
CA TYR A 201 -4.10 -14.20 12.14
C TYR A 201 -4.35 -15.66 11.74
N ASP A 202 -4.59 -16.54 12.72
CA ASP A 202 -4.81 -17.97 12.48
C ASP A 202 -6.02 -18.25 11.58
N MET A 203 -7.08 -17.42 11.68
CA MET A 203 -8.30 -17.59 10.89
C MET A 203 -8.35 -16.84 9.57
N ARG A 204 -7.60 -15.74 9.43
CA ARG A 204 -7.76 -14.79 8.32
C ARG A 204 -6.44 -14.35 7.70
N ASN A 205 -5.30 -14.83 8.18
CA ASN A 205 -3.95 -14.37 7.77
C ASN A 205 -3.75 -12.84 7.85
N ILE A 206 -4.47 -12.17 8.75
CA ILE A 206 -4.34 -10.73 8.97
C ILE A 206 -3.24 -10.49 9.99
N LEU A 207 -2.19 -9.80 9.56
CA LEU A 207 -0.99 -9.60 10.37
C LEU A 207 -1.29 -8.78 11.64
N PRO A 208 -0.86 -9.27 12.82
CA PRO A 208 -1.02 -8.57 14.07
C PRO A 208 -0.10 -7.34 14.15
N THR A 209 -0.50 -6.36 14.95
CA THR A 209 0.38 -5.25 15.36
C THR A 209 1.10 -5.56 16.68
N ASN A 210 0.57 -6.51 17.48
CA ASN A 210 1.14 -6.89 18.75
C ASN A 210 2.41 -7.72 18.53
N THR A 211 3.55 -7.20 18.98
CA THR A 211 4.88 -7.81 18.81
C THR A 211 5.07 -9.10 19.58
N ASN A 212 4.18 -9.44 20.53
CA ASN A 212 4.19 -10.73 21.21
C ASN A 212 3.58 -11.86 20.36
N VAL A 213 2.77 -11.52 19.36
CA VAL A 213 2.23 -12.50 18.42
C VAL A 213 3.28 -12.77 17.36
N ALA A 214 4.03 -13.86 17.53
CA ALA A 214 5.02 -14.27 16.55
C ALA A 214 4.34 -14.77 15.27
N VAL A 215 4.76 -14.25 14.15
CA VAL A 215 4.37 -14.68 12.80
C VAL A 215 5.65 -14.92 12.01
N ASP A 216 5.81 -16.14 11.49
CA ASP A 216 6.99 -16.55 10.73
C ASP A 216 6.54 -17.15 9.39
N ASP A 217 6.23 -16.28 8.45
CA ASP A 217 5.91 -16.63 7.07
C ASP A 217 6.44 -15.60 6.06
N GLU A 218 6.44 -15.96 4.78
CA GLU A 218 6.97 -15.10 3.70
C GLU A 218 6.18 -13.79 3.55
N ILE A 219 4.88 -13.78 3.86
CA ILE A 219 4.04 -12.58 3.80
C ILE A 219 4.40 -11.63 4.92
N ALA A 220 4.57 -12.14 6.15
CA ALA A 220 4.99 -11.34 7.29
C ALA A 220 6.37 -10.70 7.04
N ALA A 221 7.31 -11.46 6.47
CA ALA A 221 8.62 -10.94 6.10
C ALA A 221 8.54 -9.84 5.04
N ALA A 222 7.71 -10.01 4.00
CA ALA A 222 7.50 -8.99 2.96
C ALA A 222 6.85 -7.72 3.53
N VAL A 223 5.84 -7.85 4.39
CA VAL A 223 5.21 -6.69 5.05
C VAL A 223 6.19 -5.96 5.96
N ALA A 224 7.04 -6.68 6.71
CA ALA A 224 8.07 -6.06 7.53
C ALA A 224 9.09 -5.29 6.67
N ASP A 225 9.49 -5.84 5.53
CA ASP A 225 10.38 -5.17 4.57
C ASP A 225 9.72 -3.92 3.97
N VAL A 226 8.45 -3.99 3.57
CA VAL A 226 7.68 -2.81 3.14
C VAL A 226 7.68 -1.72 4.20
N MET A 227 7.36 -2.08 5.44
CA MET A 227 7.26 -1.11 6.54
C MET A 227 8.58 -0.40 6.83
N ILE A 228 9.71 -1.07 6.62
CA ILE A 228 11.04 -0.53 6.89
C ILE A 228 11.59 0.25 5.70
N ASN A 229 11.46 -0.29 4.49
CA ASN A 229 12.24 0.15 3.34
C ASN A 229 11.42 0.83 2.24
N THR A 230 10.15 0.47 2.07
CA THR A 230 9.35 0.90 0.91
C THR A 230 7.99 1.48 1.27
N SER A 231 7.93 2.24 2.37
CA SER A 231 6.68 2.86 2.83
C SER A 231 6.88 4.24 3.44
N ILE A 232 5.76 4.93 3.57
CA ILE A 232 5.60 6.12 4.41
C ILE A 232 4.37 5.94 5.30
N MET A 233 4.35 6.61 6.45
CA MET A 233 3.14 6.69 7.26
C MET A 233 2.07 7.46 6.49
N GLN A 234 0.87 6.89 6.38
CA GLN A 234 -0.28 7.63 5.85
C GLN A 234 -0.53 8.86 6.71
N PRO A 235 -0.61 10.07 6.14
CA PRO A 235 -0.81 11.28 6.92
C PRO A 235 -2.07 11.21 7.79
N LEU A 236 -1.95 11.66 9.04
CA LEU A 236 -3.02 11.61 10.04
C LEU A 236 -3.79 12.92 10.18
N VAL A 237 -3.44 13.93 9.36
CA VAL A 237 -4.14 15.23 9.36
C VAL A 237 -5.52 15.09 8.71
N PRO A 238 -6.56 15.80 9.21
CA PRO A 238 -7.91 15.76 8.63
C PRO A 238 -7.96 16.15 7.16
N GLU A 239 -7.05 17.03 6.72
CA GLU A 239 -6.90 17.51 5.34
C GLU A 239 -6.52 16.41 4.36
N MET A 240 -6.04 15.25 4.83
CA MET A 240 -5.83 14.06 4.00
C MET A 240 -7.11 13.64 3.26
N GLY A 241 -8.28 13.98 3.78
CA GLY A 241 -9.55 13.81 3.08
C GLY A 241 -9.63 14.49 1.72
N ASN A 242 -8.84 15.56 1.49
CA ASN A 242 -8.79 16.29 0.22
C ASN A 242 -7.93 15.59 -0.86
N TYR A 243 -7.15 14.59 -0.48
CA TYR A 243 -6.28 13.83 -1.38
C TYR A 243 -7.04 12.77 -2.19
N TRP A 244 -7.94 12.02 -1.55
CA TRP A 244 -8.45 10.76 -2.09
C TRP A 244 -9.13 10.88 -3.43
N SER A 245 -10.13 11.74 -3.54
CA SER A 245 -10.91 11.88 -4.77
C SER A 245 -10.11 12.50 -5.94
N PRO A 246 -9.30 13.55 -5.75
CA PRO A 246 -8.44 14.05 -6.82
C PRO A 246 -7.43 13.03 -7.33
N ALA A 247 -6.76 12.28 -6.45
CA ALA A 247 -5.80 11.27 -6.84
C ALA A 247 -6.45 10.08 -7.58
N GLU A 248 -7.62 9.65 -7.13
CA GLU A 248 -8.41 8.63 -7.83
C GLU A 248 -8.82 9.11 -9.24
N ASN A 249 -9.29 10.33 -9.37
CA ASN A 249 -9.68 10.91 -10.66
C ASN A 249 -8.49 11.05 -11.61
N MET A 250 -7.31 11.44 -11.10
CA MET A 250 -6.08 11.50 -11.87
C MET A 250 -5.70 10.11 -12.39
N GLY A 251 -5.73 9.08 -11.56
CA GLY A 251 -5.46 7.71 -11.97
C GLY A 251 -6.44 7.21 -13.03
N LYS A 252 -7.74 7.53 -12.89
CA LYS A 252 -8.77 7.22 -13.90
C LYS A 252 -8.52 7.94 -15.23
N ALA A 253 -8.13 9.21 -15.17
CA ALA A 253 -7.84 10.01 -16.36
C ALA A 253 -6.59 9.50 -17.10
N LEU A 254 -5.56 9.06 -16.38
CA LEU A 254 -4.39 8.37 -16.95
C LEU A 254 -4.81 7.10 -17.70
N VAL A 255 -5.55 6.22 -17.03
CA VAL A 255 -6.02 4.95 -17.62
C VAL A 255 -6.95 5.17 -18.81
N ALA A 256 -7.75 6.22 -18.78
CA ALA A 256 -8.64 6.60 -19.90
C ALA A 256 -7.91 7.27 -21.09
N GLY A 257 -6.61 7.60 -20.93
CA GLY A 257 -5.84 8.33 -21.94
C GLY A 257 -6.22 9.81 -22.08
N GLU A 258 -6.87 10.38 -21.08
CA GLU A 258 -7.20 11.80 -21.01
C GLU A 258 -5.98 12.63 -20.58
N ILE A 259 -5.08 12.04 -19.78
CA ILE A 259 -3.75 12.59 -19.49
C ILE A 259 -2.77 11.99 -20.49
N THR A 260 -2.01 12.85 -21.14
CA THR A 260 -1.03 12.55 -22.17
C THR A 260 0.27 13.31 -21.91
N HIS A 261 1.33 13.04 -22.67
CA HIS A 261 2.58 13.80 -22.58
C HIS A 261 2.38 15.31 -22.77
N ASP A 262 1.38 15.73 -23.58
CA ASP A 262 1.13 17.13 -23.86
C ASP A 262 0.52 17.90 -22.66
N ASN A 263 -0.13 17.19 -21.73
CA ASN A 263 -0.83 17.80 -20.60
C ASN A 263 -0.44 17.21 -19.22
N ALA A 264 0.58 16.38 -19.15
CA ALA A 264 1.04 15.75 -17.91
C ALA A 264 1.54 16.74 -16.84
N ALA A 265 1.86 17.96 -17.23
CA ALA A 265 2.36 19.02 -16.35
C ALA A 265 1.27 20.04 -15.92
N VAL A 266 -0.01 19.81 -16.25
CA VAL A 266 -1.11 20.77 -16.00
C VAL A 266 -1.93 20.39 -14.79
#